data_f4304bf0f98e84ab919982020490ea8e
#
_entry.id   f4304bf0f98e84ab919982020490ea8e
#
_cell.length_a   1.000
_cell.length_b   1.000
_cell.length_c   1.000
_cell.angle_alpha   90.00
_cell.angle_beta   90.00
_cell.angle_gamma   90.00
#
_symmetry.space_group_name_H-M   'P 1'
#
loop_
_entity.id
_entity.type
_entity.pdbx_description
1 polymer ?
#
loop_
_entity_poly.entity_id
_entity_poly.type
_entity_poly.pdbx_seq_one_letter_code
_entity_poly.pdbx_strand_id
1 'polypeptide(L)'
;MITAGFACVLLLVLCTLIHYEMLGFLKFSLARTAAIPRRAKLIVVILGSMGSHFLQITLFAAAYFVLRDRFGLGTFGGEFNDSFFSFMYYSAETYTSLGFGDIFPIGAIRMFTGIEALTGLVMIGWTASFTYLEMTRYWADP
;
A
#
# COMPACT_ATOMS: atom_id res chain seq x y z
N MET A 1 0.04 21.67 -10.16
CA MET A 1 1.23 20.80 -10.25
C MET A 1 1.99 20.70 -8.92
N ILE A 2 2.30 21.80 -8.24
CA ILE A 2 3.03 21.78 -6.94
C ILE A 2 2.28 20.97 -5.88
N THR A 3 0.95 21.12 -5.76
CA THR A 3 0.10 20.39 -4.80
C THR A 3 0.13 18.87 -5.02
N ALA A 4 0.04 18.43 -6.28
CA ALA A 4 0.15 17.01 -6.61
C ALA A 4 1.54 16.45 -6.28
N GLY A 5 2.60 17.21 -6.60
CA GLY A 5 3.97 16.82 -6.26
C GLY A 5 4.19 16.72 -4.75
N PHE A 6 3.67 17.67 -3.97
CA PHE A 6 3.73 17.63 -2.51
C PHE A 6 2.98 16.42 -1.95
N ALA A 7 1.76 16.14 -2.45
CA ALA A 7 0.98 14.99 -2.04
C ALA A 7 1.72 13.66 -2.35
N CYS A 8 2.38 13.55 -3.51
CA CYS A 8 3.20 12.40 -3.87
C CYS A 8 4.31 12.15 -2.85
N VAL A 9 5.12 13.19 -2.55
CA VAL A 9 6.23 13.07 -1.60
C VAL A 9 5.73 12.73 -0.20
N LEU A 10 4.66 13.41 0.24
CA LEU A 10 4.07 13.17 1.56
C LEU A 10 3.60 11.72 1.70
N LEU A 11 2.85 11.20 0.71
CA LEU A 11 2.35 9.82 0.77
C LEU A 11 3.46 8.79 0.63
N LEU A 12 4.47 9.04 -0.21
CA LEU A 12 5.61 8.15 -0.32
C LEU A 12 6.33 8.01 1.03
N VAL A 13 6.60 9.14 1.70
CA VAL A 13 7.23 9.12 3.03
C VAL A 13 6.33 8.45 4.05
N LEU A 14 5.04 8.79 4.08
CA LEU A 14 4.07 8.21 5.03
C LEU A 14 3.92 6.70 4.84
N CYS A 15 3.75 6.23 3.61
CA CYS A 15 3.66 4.80 3.30
C CYS A 15 4.94 4.05 3.69
N THR A 16 6.11 4.66 3.43
CA THR A 16 7.39 4.07 3.83
C THR A 16 7.49 3.94 5.35
N LEU A 17 7.12 4.98 6.10
CA LEU A 17 7.15 4.95 7.56
C LEU A 17 6.16 3.93 8.13
N ILE A 18 4.91 3.92 7.65
CA ILE A 18 3.89 2.95 8.07
C ILE A 18 4.39 1.52 7.84
N HIS A 19 4.96 1.27 6.67
CA HIS A 19 5.45 -0.06 6.32
C HIS A 19 6.63 -0.47 7.20
N TYR A 20 7.60 0.42 7.39
CA TYR A 20 8.77 0.21 8.25
C TYR A 20 8.36 -0.12 9.69
N GLU A 21 7.48 0.70 10.28
CA GLU A 21 7.00 0.52 11.64
C GLU A 21 6.19 -0.79 11.81
N MET A 22 5.35 -1.12 10.82
CA MET A 22 4.58 -2.36 10.85
C MET A 22 5.49 -3.59 10.81
N LEU A 23 6.48 -3.64 9.91
CA LEU A 23 7.42 -4.75 9.84
C LEU A 23 8.28 -4.85 11.11
N GLY A 24 8.73 -3.72 11.64
CA GLY A 24 9.45 -3.64 12.92
C GLY A 24 8.63 -4.15 14.10
N PHE A 25 7.37 -3.72 14.17
CA PHE A 25 6.41 -4.18 15.19
C PHE A 25 6.16 -5.69 15.12
N LEU A 26 5.94 -6.23 13.92
CA LEU A 26 5.74 -7.66 13.71
C LEU A 26 6.96 -8.45 14.17
N LYS A 27 8.16 -8.06 13.74
CA LYS A 27 9.41 -8.70 14.14
C LYS A 27 9.60 -8.71 15.66
N PHE A 28 9.42 -7.56 16.30
CA PHE A 28 9.65 -7.40 17.73
C PHE A 28 8.59 -8.15 18.58
N SER A 29 7.31 -8.02 18.24
CA SER A 29 6.22 -8.66 18.97
C SER A 29 6.28 -10.17 18.88
N LEU A 30 6.53 -10.71 17.67
CA LEU A 30 6.60 -12.16 17.47
C LEU A 30 7.84 -12.79 18.09
N ALA A 31 8.96 -12.05 18.19
CA ALA A 31 10.16 -12.53 18.88
C ALA A 31 9.90 -12.77 20.38
N ARG A 32 9.06 -11.95 21.01
CA ARG A 32 8.73 -11.99 22.44
C ARG A 32 7.59 -12.94 22.79
N THR A 33 6.76 -13.31 21.83
CA THR A 33 5.57 -14.14 22.08
C THR A 33 5.91 -15.62 21.99
N ALA A 34 6.06 -16.27 23.12
CA ALA A 34 6.30 -17.73 23.20
C ALA A 34 5.04 -18.56 22.92
N ALA A 35 3.84 -18.00 23.15
CA ALA A 35 2.56 -18.69 23.00
C ALA A 35 2.19 -19.04 21.55
N ILE A 36 2.79 -18.40 20.54
CA ILE A 36 2.51 -18.65 19.14
C ILE A 36 3.53 -19.65 18.59
N PRO A 37 3.08 -20.81 18.03
CA PRO A 37 3.97 -21.76 17.38
C PRO A 37 4.81 -21.10 16.28
N ARG A 38 6.06 -21.50 16.10
CA ARG A 38 6.99 -20.92 15.12
C ARG A 38 6.38 -20.80 13.71
N ARG A 39 5.71 -21.85 13.23
CA ARG A 39 5.05 -21.87 11.91
C ARG A 39 3.90 -20.87 11.82
N ALA A 40 3.12 -20.70 12.89
CA ALA A 40 2.01 -19.73 12.91
C ALA A 40 2.50 -18.29 12.92
N LYS A 41 3.71 -18.00 13.42
CA LYS A 41 4.30 -16.65 13.37
C LYS A 41 4.44 -16.13 11.94
N LEU A 42 4.78 -17.01 10.99
CA LEU A 42 4.88 -16.61 9.58
C LEU A 42 3.51 -16.17 9.01
N ILE A 43 2.44 -16.88 9.39
CA ILE A 43 1.07 -16.47 9.00
C ILE A 43 0.74 -15.07 9.54
N VAL A 44 1.10 -14.78 10.79
CA VAL A 44 0.89 -13.45 11.39
C VAL A 44 1.71 -12.39 10.67
N VAL A 45 2.95 -12.69 10.26
CA VAL A 45 3.78 -11.78 9.45
C VAL A 45 3.08 -11.44 8.14
N ILE A 46 2.60 -12.46 7.40
CA ILE A 46 1.93 -12.25 6.12
C ILE A 46 0.66 -11.42 6.30
N LEU A 47 -0.22 -11.80 7.23
CA LEU A 47 -1.48 -11.08 7.45
C LEU A 47 -1.26 -9.65 7.95
N GLY A 48 -0.28 -9.43 8.82
CA GLY A 48 0.08 -8.09 9.29
C GLY A 48 0.63 -7.20 8.16
N SER A 49 1.48 -7.77 7.30
CA SER A 49 1.99 -7.06 6.12
C SER A 49 0.86 -6.73 5.12
N MET A 50 -0.08 -7.65 4.90
CA MET A 50 -1.29 -7.38 4.08
C MET A 50 -2.13 -6.25 4.67
N GLY A 51 -2.28 -6.20 6.00
CA GLY A 51 -2.95 -5.08 6.69
C GLY A 51 -2.26 -3.74 6.43
N SER A 52 -0.92 -3.71 6.41
CA SER A 52 -0.14 -2.51 6.04
C SER A 52 -0.41 -2.07 4.60
N HIS A 53 -0.41 -2.99 3.64
CA HIS A 53 -0.73 -2.69 2.25
C HIS A 53 -2.16 -2.14 2.10
N PHE A 54 -3.13 -2.76 2.75
CA PHE A 54 -4.52 -2.28 2.73
C PHE A 54 -4.66 -0.85 3.27
N LEU A 55 -3.95 -0.52 4.35
CA LEU A 55 -3.91 0.83 4.90
C LEU A 55 -3.31 1.83 3.88
N GLN A 56 -2.22 1.46 3.19
CA GLN A 56 -1.58 2.31 2.18
C GLN A 56 -2.51 2.55 0.97
N ILE A 57 -3.19 1.51 0.48
CA ILE A 57 -4.21 1.62 -0.57
C ILE A 57 -5.32 2.59 -0.13
N THR A 58 -5.79 2.48 1.13
CA THR A 58 -6.80 3.38 1.67
C THR A 58 -6.33 4.84 1.71
N LEU A 59 -5.06 5.08 2.08
CA LEU A 59 -4.47 6.42 2.09
C LEU A 59 -4.38 7.02 0.68
N PHE A 60 -3.99 6.25 -0.32
CA PHE A 60 -3.98 6.69 -1.71
C PHE A 60 -5.39 6.95 -2.24
N ALA A 61 -6.36 6.08 -1.93
CA ALA A 61 -7.77 6.30 -2.26
C ALA A 61 -8.32 7.59 -1.67
N ALA A 62 -8.03 7.87 -0.39
CA ALA A 62 -8.41 9.13 0.26
C ALA A 62 -7.72 10.34 -0.39
N ALA A 63 -6.46 10.20 -0.79
CA ALA A 63 -5.76 11.26 -1.50
C ALA A 63 -6.37 11.55 -2.88
N TYR A 64 -6.74 10.54 -3.66
CA TYR A 64 -7.47 10.74 -4.93
C TYR A 64 -8.76 11.49 -4.72
N PHE A 65 -9.56 11.11 -3.73
CA PHE A 65 -10.78 11.82 -3.37
C PHE A 65 -10.50 13.30 -3.08
N VAL A 66 -9.51 13.61 -2.23
CA VAL A 66 -9.15 14.99 -1.87
C VAL A 66 -8.58 15.75 -3.06
N LEU A 67 -7.67 15.16 -3.85
CA LEU A 67 -7.03 15.82 -5.00
C LEU A 67 -8.04 16.15 -6.10
N ARG A 68 -9.05 15.28 -6.30
CA ARG A 68 -10.14 15.54 -7.24
C ARG A 68 -11.08 16.61 -6.70
N ASP A 69 -11.66 16.40 -5.52
CA ASP A 69 -12.81 17.18 -5.04
C ASP A 69 -12.44 18.54 -4.44
N ARG A 70 -11.25 18.65 -3.82
CA ARG A 70 -10.80 19.90 -3.18
C ARG A 70 -9.84 20.70 -4.04
N PHE A 71 -9.03 20.05 -4.84
CA PHE A 71 -8.00 20.73 -5.62
C PHE A 71 -8.26 20.73 -7.13
N GLY A 72 -9.26 19.99 -7.62
CA GLY A 72 -9.62 19.95 -9.05
C GLY A 72 -8.48 19.51 -9.96
N LEU A 73 -7.57 18.63 -9.48
CA LEU A 73 -6.37 18.25 -10.22
C LEU A 73 -6.61 17.20 -11.30
N GLY A 74 -7.85 16.80 -11.50
CA GLY A 74 -8.26 15.85 -12.53
C GLY A 74 -9.52 15.11 -12.16
N THR A 75 -9.88 14.13 -12.96
CA THR A 75 -11.06 13.28 -12.80
C THR A 75 -10.75 11.85 -13.19
N PHE A 76 -11.76 10.98 -13.11
CA PHE A 76 -11.67 9.60 -13.58
C PHE A 76 -12.66 9.37 -14.72
N GLY A 77 -12.25 8.56 -15.68
CA GLY A 77 -13.11 8.07 -16.78
C GLY A 77 -13.34 6.58 -16.64
N GLY A 78 -14.15 6.03 -17.55
CA GLY A 78 -14.52 4.62 -17.55
C GLY A 78 -15.70 4.32 -16.61
N GLU A 79 -15.72 3.16 -15.96
CA GLU A 79 -16.79 2.70 -15.06
C GLU A 79 -16.72 3.32 -13.66
N PHE A 80 -16.21 4.54 -13.57
CA PHE A 80 -16.07 5.27 -12.32
C PHE A 80 -17.44 5.79 -11.84
N ASN A 81 -17.80 5.47 -10.60
CA ASN A 81 -18.89 6.11 -9.88
C ASN A 81 -18.34 6.93 -8.71
N ASP A 82 -19.11 7.94 -8.24
CA ASP A 82 -18.66 8.89 -7.20
C ASP A 82 -18.68 8.29 -5.77
N SER A 83 -18.51 6.99 -5.63
CA SER A 83 -18.40 6.33 -4.33
C SER A 83 -16.94 6.23 -3.88
N PHE A 84 -16.70 6.29 -2.57
CA PHE A 84 -15.37 6.04 -2.02
C PHE A 84 -14.83 4.64 -2.39
N PHE A 85 -15.73 3.69 -2.62
CA PHE A 85 -15.38 2.35 -3.05
C PHE A 85 -14.68 2.34 -4.43
N SER A 86 -15.10 3.21 -5.38
CA SER A 86 -14.41 3.33 -6.68
C SER A 86 -12.99 3.85 -6.56
N PHE A 87 -12.73 4.77 -5.62
CA PHE A 87 -11.36 5.20 -5.33
C PHE A 87 -10.53 4.08 -4.69
N MET A 88 -11.12 3.31 -3.78
CA MET A 88 -10.46 2.15 -3.17
C MET A 88 -10.10 1.08 -4.21
N TYR A 89 -11.04 0.77 -5.08
CA TYR A 89 -10.84 -0.18 -6.18
C TYR A 89 -9.74 0.29 -7.11
N TYR A 90 -9.83 1.55 -7.57
CA TYR A 90 -8.81 2.15 -8.45
C TYR A 90 -7.43 2.18 -7.80
N SER A 91 -7.34 2.56 -6.53
CA SER A 91 -6.08 2.55 -5.79
C SER A 91 -5.54 1.13 -5.64
N ALA A 92 -6.39 0.13 -5.36
CA ALA A 92 -5.95 -1.25 -5.23
C ALA A 92 -5.35 -1.79 -6.54
N GLU A 93 -5.98 -1.56 -7.68
CA GLU A 93 -5.45 -1.99 -8.99
C GLU A 93 -4.18 -1.23 -9.39
N THR A 94 -4.09 0.04 -9.04
CA THR A 94 -2.90 0.87 -9.29
C THR A 94 -1.73 0.44 -8.41
N TYR A 95 -1.95 0.34 -7.12
CA TYR A 95 -0.94 -0.03 -6.12
C TYR A 95 -0.33 -1.41 -6.40
N THR A 96 -1.15 -2.36 -6.82
CA THR A 96 -0.70 -3.72 -7.18
C THR A 96 -0.15 -3.81 -8.61
N SER A 97 -0.24 -2.73 -9.38
CA SER A 97 0.08 -2.69 -10.81
C SER A 97 -0.75 -3.67 -11.65
N LEU A 98 -1.95 -4.03 -11.18
CA LEU A 98 -2.88 -4.91 -11.90
C LEU A 98 -3.45 -4.21 -13.14
N GLY A 99 -3.97 -2.97 -12.96
CA GLY A 99 -4.36 -2.06 -14.04
C GLY A 99 -5.35 -2.64 -15.04
N PHE A 100 -6.55 -3.00 -14.63
CA PHE A 100 -7.59 -3.51 -15.54
C PHE A 100 -7.97 -2.48 -16.63
N GLY A 101 -7.88 -1.18 -16.31
CA GLY A 101 -8.14 -0.11 -17.26
C GLY A 101 -9.63 0.22 -17.46
N ASP A 102 -10.52 -0.35 -16.69
CA ASP A 102 -11.94 -0.04 -16.62
C ASP A 102 -12.20 1.32 -15.95
N ILE A 103 -11.32 1.74 -15.02
CA ILE A 103 -11.22 3.10 -14.48
C ILE A 103 -9.84 3.67 -14.83
N PHE A 104 -9.80 4.89 -15.36
CA PHE A 104 -8.54 5.54 -15.72
C PHE A 104 -8.52 7.02 -15.32
N PRO A 105 -7.34 7.56 -14.94
CA PRO A 105 -7.20 8.93 -14.48
C PRO A 105 -7.09 9.90 -15.66
N ILE A 106 -7.64 11.10 -15.50
CA ILE A 106 -7.62 12.19 -16.48
C ILE A 106 -7.07 13.45 -15.80
N GLY A 107 -6.13 14.14 -16.44
CA GLY A 107 -5.53 15.36 -15.90
C GLY A 107 -4.27 15.11 -15.06
N ALA A 108 -3.98 16.01 -14.11
CA ALA A 108 -2.73 16.00 -13.34
C ALA A 108 -2.60 14.78 -12.38
N ILE A 109 -3.70 14.15 -11.98
CA ILE A 109 -3.70 12.96 -11.14
C ILE A 109 -3.04 11.74 -11.80
N ARG A 110 -2.86 11.73 -13.13
CA ARG A 110 -2.15 10.65 -13.86
C ARG A 110 -0.72 10.47 -13.35
N MET A 111 -0.04 11.56 -13.04
CA MET A 111 1.33 11.49 -12.51
C MET A 111 1.33 10.92 -11.08
N PHE A 112 0.32 11.28 -10.28
CA PHE A 112 0.14 10.74 -8.93
C PHE A 112 -0.09 9.22 -8.96
N THR A 113 -0.87 8.72 -9.94
CA THR A 113 -1.08 7.29 -10.20
C THR A 113 0.25 6.54 -10.46
N GLY A 114 1.14 7.11 -11.27
CA GLY A 114 2.45 6.49 -11.53
C GLY A 114 3.32 6.37 -10.28
N ILE A 115 3.28 7.36 -9.39
CA ILE A 115 4.01 7.33 -8.11
C ILE A 115 3.39 6.29 -7.15
N GLU A 116 2.06 6.16 -7.13
CA GLU A 116 1.39 5.11 -6.36
C GLU A 116 1.83 3.71 -6.82
N ALA A 117 1.78 3.45 -8.13
CA ALA A 117 2.19 2.16 -8.69
C ALA A 117 3.65 1.82 -8.33
N LEU A 118 4.56 2.78 -8.46
CA LEU A 118 5.95 2.59 -8.06
C LEU A 118 6.09 2.33 -6.55
N THR A 119 5.35 3.07 -5.72
CA THR A 119 5.34 2.89 -4.27
C THR A 119 4.85 1.49 -3.91
N GLY A 120 3.76 1.04 -4.52
CA GLY A 120 3.20 -0.30 -4.31
C GLY A 120 4.20 -1.40 -4.63
N LEU A 121 4.85 -1.33 -5.80
CA LEU A 121 5.87 -2.30 -6.20
C LEU A 121 7.03 -2.38 -5.20
N VAL A 122 7.53 -1.24 -4.74
CA VAL A 122 8.63 -1.19 -3.75
C VAL A 122 8.20 -1.81 -2.41
N MET A 123 7.00 -1.48 -1.92
CA MET A 123 6.50 -2.01 -0.64
C MET A 123 6.21 -3.52 -0.72
N ILE A 124 5.64 -4.01 -1.83
CA ILE A 124 5.41 -5.45 -2.08
C ILE A 124 6.75 -6.19 -2.13
N GLY A 125 7.74 -5.65 -2.84
CA GLY A 125 9.09 -6.22 -2.89
C GLY A 125 9.75 -6.27 -1.51
N TRP A 126 9.57 -5.23 -0.70
CA TRP A 126 10.08 -5.18 0.68
C TRP A 126 9.40 -6.23 1.57
N THR A 127 8.06 -6.35 1.49
CA THR A 127 7.32 -7.41 2.19
C THR A 127 7.81 -8.80 1.81
N ALA A 128 8.03 -9.06 0.52
CA ALA A 128 8.52 -10.36 0.05
C ALA A 128 9.90 -10.69 0.65
N SER A 129 10.82 -9.72 0.64
CA SER A 129 12.16 -9.86 1.22
C SER A 129 12.10 -10.09 2.74
N PHE A 130 11.27 -9.31 3.45
CA PHE A 130 11.07 -9.47 4.88
C PHE A 130 10.46 -10.83 5.24
N THR A 131 9.43 -11.25 4.52
CA THR A 131 8.78 -12.55 4.72
C THR A 131 9.75 -13.69 4.50
N TYR A 132 10.62 -13.59 3.50
CA TYR A 132 11.69 -14.58 3.26
C TYR A 132 12.65 -14.68 4.46
N LEU A 133 13.10 -13.54 5.00
CA LEU A 133 13.99 -13.54 6.18
C LEU A 133 13.32 -14.13 7.42
N GLU A 134 12.06 -13.84 7.66
CA GLU A 134 11.32 -14.42 8.78
C GLU A 134 11.03 -15.92 8.56
N MET A 135 10.79 -16.33 7.32
CA MET A 135 10.62 -17.73 6.94
C MET A 135 11.89 -18.53 7.24
N THR A 136 13.06 -18.08 6.82
CA THR A 136 14.33 -18.75 7.11
C THR A 136 14.58 -18.81 8.61
N ARG A 137 14.23 -17.78 9.36
CA ARG A 137 14.37 -17.75 10.82
C ARG A 137 13.47 -18.74 11.55
N TYR A 138 12.22 -18.92 11.11
CA TYR A 138 11.26 -19.79 11.79
C TYR A 138 11.28 -21.24 11.31
N TRP A 139 11.85 -21.53 10.13
CA TRP A 139 11.91 -22.87 9.55
C TRP A 139 13.28 -23.54 9.69
N ALA A 140 14.35 -22.78 9.94
CA ALA A 140 15.72 -23.29 9.97
C ALA A 140 16.05 -24.20 11.16
N ASP A 141 15.25 -24.20 12.22
CA ASP A 141 15.41 -25.10 13.37
C ASP A 141 14.18 -26.01 13.54
N PRO A 142 14.39 -27.36 13.61
CA PRO A 142 13.35 -28.31 13.95
C PRO A 142 12.83 -28.17 15.39
#